data_e168f510036ce06970197bae6282dca8
#
_entry.id   e168f510036ce06970197bae6282dca8
#
_cell.length_a   1.000
_cell.length_b   1.000
_cell.length_c   1.000
_cell.angle_alpha   90.00
_cell.angle_beta   90.00
_cell.angle_gamma   90.00
#
_symmetry.space_group_name_H-M   'P 1'
#
loop_
_entity.id
_entity.type
_entity.pdbx_description
1 polymer ?
#
loop_
_entity_poly.entity_id
_entity_poly.type
_entity_poly.pdbx_seq_one_letter_code
_entity_poly.pdbx_strand_id
1 'polypeptide(L)'
;MTRPLVIVDADTLGRRRTGDETYVEQLLAALPAVARDLRVAALTRLPELVPDGVEPIELPASSQEVRMAWTVPRALRRLKPSLAHFLHALPARCPCPAVVTVQDLSWERDPSVMGARDRLVFKLVVPRAVRRAARVLAISARTKRDLVELYRVPAEKIVVTPLAVDAAFAPGGDEHDSFLLFVGAIEPRKRPLLAADAARALERRLVVVGPAKDEGLAEELRRRGADVRGYVPKDELVRLYRQAACLVLPSRYEGFGLPVLEAMACGTPVAAAADPALREVAGDAAVFDDDVAAGVRRALAERERLAAVGLERARAFNWEETARRTADVYRKVLAT
;
A
#
# COMPACT_ATOMS: atom_id res chain seq x y z
N MET A 1 17.25 -12.45 29.99
CA MET A 1 15.82 -12.16 29.77
C MET A 1 15.42 -12.63 28.38
N THR A 2 14.29 -13.33 28.23
CA THR A 2 13.77 -13.75 26.91
C THR A 2 13.24 -12.52 26.17
N ARG A 3 13.58 -12.39 24.89
CA ARG A 3 13.06 -11.28 24.05
C ARG A 3 11.56 -11.34 23.96
N PRO A 4 10.82 -10.22 24.06
CA PRO A 4 9.37 -10.18 23.89
C PRO A 4 8.96 -10.73 22.51
N LEU A 5 7.93 -11.57 22.47
CA LEU A 5 7.37 -12.11 21.22
C LEU A 5 6.35 -11.14 20.65
N VAL A 6 6.60 -10.67 19.43
CA VAL A 6 5.66 -9.89 18.62
C VAL A 6 5.13 -10.76 17.49
N ILE A 7 3.82 -10.90 17.41
CA ILE A 7 3.16 -11.63 16.33
C ILE A 7 2.57 -10.64 15.33
N VAL A 8 2.93 -10.79 14.05
CA VAL A 8 2.37 -10.04 12.94
C VAL A 8 1.41 -10.93 12.15
N ASP A 9 0.22 -10.41 11.88
CA ASP A 9 -0.73 -11.08 11.00
C ASP A 9 -0.28 -10.94 9.54
N ALA A 10 0.13 -12.05 8.94
CA ALA A 10 0.69 -12.15 7.60
C ALA A 10 -0.18 -12.99 6.65
N ASP A 11 -1.49 -13.05 6.91
CA ASP A 11 -2.44 -13.80 6.08
C ASP A 11 -2.62 -13.21 4.66
N THR A 12 -2.09 -12.02 4.41
CA THR A 12 -2.07 -11.38 3.09
C THR A 12 -1.01 -11.93 2.15
N LEU A 13 0.03 -12.60 2.66
CA LEU A 13 1.08 -13.20 1.85
C LEU A 13 0.51 -14.26 0.89
N GLY A 14 0.89 -14.19 -0.38
CA GLY A 14 0.44 -15.08 -1.45
C GLY A 14 -0.99 -14.85 -1.95
N ARG A 15 -1.68 -13.82 -1.46
CA ARG A 15 -3.06 -13.50 -1.90
C ARG A 15 -3.15 -12.58 -3.11
N ARG A 16 -2.01 -12.12 -3.65
CA ARG A 16 -1.94 -11.13 -4.74
C ARG A 16 -2.75 -9.86 -4.44
N ARG A 17 -2.77 -9.46 -3.17
CA ARG A 17 -3.40 -8.23 -2.68
C ARG A 17 -2.34 -7.12 -2.65
N THR A 18 -2.08 -6.55 -3.76
CA THR A 18 -1.07 -5.53 -4.05
C THR A 18 -0.50 -4.75 -2.84
N GLY A 19 -1.20 -3.72 -2.33
CA GLY A 19 -0.67 -2.86 -1.26
C GLY A 19 -0.51 -3.53 0.11
N ASP A 20 -1.50 -4.31 0.55
CA ASP A 20 -1.48 -4.99 1.85
C ASP A 20 -0.39 -6.06 1.91
N GLU A 21 -0.24 -6.82 0.83
CA GLU A 21 0.77 -7.88 0.72
C GLU A 21 2.17 -7.29 0.69
N THR A 22 2.41 -6.30 -0.17
CA THR A 22 3.69 -5.57 -0.23
C THR A 22 4.08 -5.00 1.14
N TYR A 23 3.13 -4.38 1.84
CA TYR A 23 3.38 -3.83 3.17
C TYR A 23 3.85 -4.90 4.16
N VAL A 24 3.12 -6.02 4.25
CA VAL A 24 3.44 -7.09 5.20
C VAL A 24 4.75 -7.77 4.86
N GLU A 25 4.96 -8.13 3.58
CA GLU A 25 6.19 -8.74 3.09
C GLU A 25 7.41 -7.88 3.42
N GLN A 26 7.40 -6.63 3.03
CA GLN A 26 8.54 -5.72 3.20
C GLN A 26 8.78 -5.32 4.66
N LEU A 27 7.70 -5.13 5.43
CA LEU A 27 7.83 -4.87 6.87
C LEU A 27 8.47 -6.07 7.58
N LEU A 28 8.03 -7.30 7.31
CA LEU A 28 8.59 -8.51 7.90
C LEU A 28 10.05 -8.71 7.49
N ALA A 29 10.40 -8.42 6.25
CA ALA A 29 11.79 -8.51 5.77
C ALA A 29 12.71 -7.50 6.49
N ALA A 30 12.23 -6.29 6.80
CA ALA A 30 13.04 -5.25 7.41
C ALA A 30 13.10 -5.32 8.96
N LEU A 31 12.07 -5.84 9.62
CA LEU A 31 11.99 -5.87 11.09
C LEU A 31 13.16 -6.58 11.79
N PRO A 32 13.69 -7.74 11.33
CA PRO A 32 14.80 -8.42 12.00
C PRO A 32 16.07 -7.58 12.12
N ALA A 33 16.34 -6.71 11.16
CA ALA A 33 17.51 -5.85 11.18
C ALA A 33 17.43 -4.74 12.24
N VAL A 34 16.23 -4.18 12.47
CA VAL A 34 16.01 -3.00 13.32
C VAL A 34 15.42 -3.31 14.69
N ALA A 35 14.90 -4.52 14.91
CA ALA A 35 14.22 -4.94 16.13
C ALA A 35 14.87 -6.18 16.76
N ARG A 36 16.21 -6.19 16.89
CA ARG A 36 16.98 -7.33 17.44
C ARG A 36 16.66 -7.67 18.89
N ASP A 37 16.08 -6.74 19.62
CA ASP A 37 15.56 -6.89 20.98
C ASP A 37 14.22 -7.61 21.05
N LEU A 38 13.54 -7.81 19.92
CA LEU A 38 12.26 -8.50 19.79
C LEU A 38 12.41 -9.85 19.08
N ARG A 39 11.52 -10.78 19.38
CA ARG A 39 11.26 -11.96 18.53
C ARG A 39 10.06 -11.66 17.67
N VAL A 40 10.23 -11.71 16.35
CA VAL A 40 9.14 -11.46 15.40
C VAL A 40 8.66 -12.79 14.81
N ALA A 41 7.36 -13.03 14.85
CA ALA A 41 6.72 -14.18 14.24
C ALA A 41 5.55 -13.74 13.35
N ALA A 42 5.32 -14.48 12.26
CA ALA A 42 4.27 -14.21 11.28
C ALA A 42 3.18 -15.30 11.31
N LEU A 43 1.92 -14.90 11.56
CA LEU A 43 0.78 -15.80 11.38
C LEU A 43 0.39 -15.85 9.90
N THR A 44 0.60 -16.99 9.25
CA THR A 44 0.37 -17.14 7.82
C THR A 44 -0.22 -18.52 7.48
N ARG A 45 -0.75 -18.64 6.26
CA ARG A 45 -1.12 -19.94 5.65
C ARG A 45 -0.02 -20.47 4.74
N LEU A 46 0.97 -19.63 4.42
CA LEU A 46 2.06 -19.92 3.49
C LEU A 46 3.39 -19.61 4.20
N PRO A 47 3.85 -20.54 5.07
CA PRO A 47 5.08 -20.34 5.85
C PRO A 47 6.32 -20.15 4.97
N GLU A 48 6.31 -20.73 3.75
CA GLU A 48 7.38 -20.61 2.77
C GLU A 48 7.57 -19.19 2.21
N LEU A 49 6.59 -18.30 2.38
CA LEU A 49 6.68 -16.90 1.96
C LEU A 49 7.14 -15.95 3.07
N VAL A 50 7.39 -16.48 4.26
CA VAL A 50 7.86 -15.64 5.39
C VAL A 50 9.35 -15.34 5.20
N PRO A 51 9.76 -14.06 5.27
CA PRO A 51 11.17 -13.68 5.13
C PRO A 51 12.07 -14.28 6.21
N ASP A 52 13.36 -14.46 5.89
CA ASP A 52 14.38 -14.92 6.81
C ASP A 52 14.46 -14.04 8.06
N GLY A 53 14.70 -14.66 9.21
CA GLY A 53 14.79 -13.97 10.51
C GLY A 53 13.44 -13.73 11.18
N VAL A 54 12.31 -14.09 10.55
CA VAL A 54 10.97 -14.09 11.12
C VAL A 54 10.49 -15.52 11.33
N GLU A 55 9.95 -15.85 12.50
CA GLU A 55 9.43 -17.17 12.83
C GLU A 55 8.08 -17.41 12.13
N PRO A 56 7.96 -18.37 11.19
CA PRO A 56 6.67 -18.66 10.58
C PRO A 56 5.79 -19.46 11.55
N ILE A 57 4.54 -19.04 11.70
CA ILE A 57 3.51 -19.75 12.46
C ILE A 57 2.37 -20.06 11.51
N GLU A 58 2.31 -21.32 11.09
CA GLU A 58 1.28 -21.77 10.18
C GLU A 58 -0.11 -21.79 10.87
N LEU A 59 -1.08 -21.24 10.19
CA LEU A 59 -2.50 -21.35 10.53
C LEU A 59 -3.25 -22.07 9.42
N PRO A 60 -4.20 -22.96 9.80
CA PRO A 60 -4.99 -23.70 8.81
C PRO A 60 -5.79 -22.72 7.94
N ALA A 61 -5.95 -23.08 6.66
CA ALA A 61 -6.79 -22.33 5.74
C ALA A 61 -8.23 -22.29 6.27
N SER A 62 -8.79 -21.09 6.36
CA SER A 62 -10.17 -20.86 6.80
C SER A 62 -10.71 -19.56 6.23
N SER A 63 -12.03 -19.35 6.28
CA SER A 63 -12.57 -18.04 5.94
C SER A 63 -12.07 -16.97 6.91
N GLN A 64 -12.06 -15.72 6.46
CA GLN A 64 -11.60 -14.60 7.28
C GLN A 64 -12.40 -14.49 8.60
N GLU A 65 -13.70 -14.77 8.54
CA GLU A 65 -14.58 -14.73 9.71
C GLU A 65 -14.18 -15.79 10.75
N VAL A 66 -14.02 -17.06 10.31
CA VAL A 66 -13.58 -18.16 11.18
C VAL A 66 -12.20 -17.89 11.74
N ARG A 67 -11.31 -17.39 10.90
CA ARG A 67 -9.95 -17.05 11.28
C ARG A 67 -9.93 -16.00 12.40
N MET A 68 -10.61 -14.89 12.22
CA MET A 68 -10.63 -13.79 13.20
C MET A 68 -11.47 -14.10 14.44
N ALA A 69 -12.49 -14.98 14.34
CA ALA A 69 -13.33 -15.34 15.47
C ALA A 69 -12.71 -16.45 16.36
N TRP A 70 -12.00 -17.42 15.77
CA TRP A 70 -11.58 -18.63 16.46
C TRP A 70 -10.11 -18.98 16.33
N THR A 71 -9.58 -19.06 15.10
CA THR A 71 -8.23 -19.60 14.84
C THR A 71 -7.16 -18.70 15.44
N VAL A 72 -7.17 -17.40 15.11
CA VAL A 72 -6.23 -16.42 15.63
C VAL A 72 -6.34 -16.29 17.16
N PRO A 73 -7.53 -16.11 17.78
CA PRO A 73 -7.65 -16.07 19.23
C PRO A 73 -7.08 -17.31 19.96
N ARG A 74 -7.24 -18.51 19.37
CA ARG A 74 -6.65 -19.75 19.92
C ARG A 74 -5.13 -19.76 19.83
N ALA A 75 -4.60 -19.37 18.66
CA ALA A 75 -3.17 -19.26 18.43
C ALA A 75 -2.53 -18.28 19.43
N LEU A 76 -3.09 -17.07 19.58
CA LEU A 76 -2.59 -16.07 20.51
C LEU A 76 -2.62 -16.54 21.97
N ARG A 77 -3.67 -17.26 22.39
CA ARG A 77 -3.75 -17.83 23.76
C ARG A 77 -2.68 -18.89 24.01
N ARG A 78 -2.38 -19.71 23.00
CA ARG A 78 -1.35 -20.77 23.09
C ARG A 78 0.06 -20.18 23.11
N LEU A 79 0.31 -19.20 22.21
CA LEU A 79 1.63 -18.62 21.99
C LEU A 79 1.99 -17.54 23.03
N LYS A 80 0.99 -16.94 23.67
CA LYS A 80 1.14 -15.88 24.69
C LYS A 80 2.10 -14.77 24.27
N PRO A 81 1.88 -14.15 23.07
CA PRO A 81 2.76 -13.08 22.63
C PRO A 81 2.67 -11.88 23.57
N SER A 82 3.75 -11.10 23.63
CA SER A 82 3.79 -9.83 24.34
C SER A 82 3.01 -8.74 23.60
N LEU A 83 2.90 -8.85 22.27
CA LEU A 83 2.17 -7.92 21.40
C LEU A 83 1.73 -8.62 20.11
N ALA A 84 0.60 -8.19 19.54
CA ALA A 84 0.16 -8.64 18.21
C ALA A 84 -0.13 -7.44 17.30
N HIS A 85 0.24 -7.56 16.03
CA HIS A 85 0.05 -6.54 15.00
C HIS A 85 -0.86 -7.05 13.88
N PHE A 86 -1.89 -6.30 13.53
CA PHE A 86 -2.91 -6.64 12.55
C PHE A 86 -3.13 -5.53 11.53
N LEU A 87 -3.72 -5.88 10.37
CA LEU A 87 -4.18 -4.92 9.37
C LEU A 87 -5.69 -4.72 9.51
N HIS A 88 -6.14 -3.47 9.55
CA HIS A 88 -7.53 -3.02 9.53
C HIS A 88 -8.44 -3.57 10.66
N ALA A 89 -8.29 -4.83 11.05
CA ALA A 89 -9.18 -5.53 11.97
C ALA A 89 -8.43 -6.18 13.13
N LEU A 90 -9.11 -6.34 14.26
CA LEU A 90 -8.64 -7.15 15.38
C LEU A 90 -9.44 -8.44 15.49
N PRO A 91 -8.84 -9.55 15.96
CA PRO A 91 -9.58 -10.75 16.26
C PRO A 91 -10.62 -10.50 17.37
N ALA A 92 -11.67 -11.32 17.39
CA ALA A 92 -12.76 -11.18 18.34
C ALA A 92 -12.25 -11.10 19.79
N ARG A 93 -11.23 -11.89 20.11
CA ARG A 93 -10.51 -11.88 21.40
C ARG A 93 -9.01 -11.79 21.15
N CYS A 94 -8.39 -10.74 21.66
CA CYS A 94 -6.94 -10.53 21.65
C CYS A 94 -6.46 -10.51 23.11
N PRO A 95 -5.71 -11.54 23.55
CA PRO A 95 -5.28 -11.66 24.96
C PRO A 95 -4.05 -10.81 25.30
N CYS A 96 -3.48 -10.10 24.35
CA CYS A 96 -2.32 -9.24 24.50
C CYS A 96 -2.60 -7.84 23.95
N PRO A 97 -1.78 -6.83 24.24
CA PRO A 97 -1.83 -5.55 23.57
C PRO A 97 -1.74 -5.71 22.05
N ALA A 98 -2.48 -4.89 21.31
CA ALA A 98 -2.51 -4.97 19.86
C ALA A 98 -2.18 -3.63 19.19
N VAL A 99 -1.45 -3.69 18.09
CA VAL A 99 -1.24 -2.60 17.13
C VAL A 99 -2.07 -2.90 15.89
N VAL A 100 -2.65 -1.87 15.30
CA VAL A 100 -3.40 -2.01 14.04
C VAL A 100 -2.86 -1.02 13.03
N THR A 101 -2.45 -1.52 11.86
CA THR A 101 -2.17 -0.67 10.69
C THR A 101 -3.43 -0.48 9.87
N VAL A 102 -3.72 0.76 9.51
CA VAL A 102 -4.78 1.14 8.57
C VAL A 102 -4.11 1.75 7.34
N GLN A 103 -4.37 1.14 6.18
CA GLN A 103 -3.76 1.60 4.93
C GLN A 103 -4.56 2.75 4.32
N ASP A 104 -5.87 2.66 4.27
CA ASP A 104 -6.74 3.75 3.84
C ASP A 104 -8.13 3.62 4.47
N LEU A 105 -9.00 4.56 4.17
CA LEU A 105 -10.43 4.53 4.48
C LEU A 105 -11.26 4.82 3.21
N SER A 106 -10.82 4.27 2.08
CA SER A 106 -11.47 4.50 0.79
C SER A 106 -12.95 4.14 0.80
N TRP A 107 -13.36 3.08 1.51
CA TRP A 107 -14.77 2.67 1.66
C TRP A 107 -15.66 3.69 2.38
N GLU A 108 -15.07 4.61 3.14
CA GLU A 108 -15.82 5.73 3.75
C GLU A 108 -15.97 6.90 2.79
N ARG A 109 -14.95 7.16 1.99
CA ARG A 109 -14.90 8.32 1.08
C ARG A 109 -15.53 8.04 -0.28
N ASP A 110 -15.48 6.79 -0.75
CA ASP A 110 -16.04 6.39 -2.05
C ASP A 110 -16.83 5.07 -1.94
N PRO A 111 -18.18 5.12 -2.04
CA PRO A 111 -19.02 3.93 -1.99
C PRO A 111 -18.74 2.89 -3.08
N SER A 112 -18.13 3.29 -4.19
CA SER A 112 -17.87 2.41 -5.35
C SER A 112 -16.71 1.45 -5.16
N VAL A 113 -15.92 1.61 -4.08
CA VAL A 113 -14.68 0.84 -3.83
C VAL A 113 -14.96 -0.64 -3.53
N MET A 114 -16.11 -0.93 -2.91
CA MET A 114 -16.50 -2.30 -2.54
C MET A 114 -18.01 -2.46 -2.44
N GLY A 115 -18.47 -3.72 -2.49
CA GLY A 115 -19.88 -4.04 -2.35
C GLY A 115 -20.47 -3.55 -1.02
N ALA A 116 -21.78 -3.31 -1.00
CA ALA A 116 -22.47 -2.74 0.18
C ALA A 116 -22.30 -3.60 1.44
N ARG A 117 -22.29 -4.94 1.30
CA ARG A 117 -22.08 -5.88 2.41
C ARG A 117 -20.69 -5.71 3.01
N ASP A 118 -19.64 -5.75 2.19
CA ASP A 118 -18.26 -5.65 2.65
C ASP A 118 -18.02 -4.28 3.27
N ARG A 119 -18.55 -3.22 2.65
CA ARG A 119 -18.50 -1.87 3.19
C ARG A 119 -19.13 -1.77 4.58
N LEU A 120 -20.28 -2.40 4.79
CA LEU A 120 -20.91 -2.44 6.10
C LEU A 120 -20.05 -3.16 7.13
N VAL A 121 -19.44 -4.30 6.76
CA VAL A 121 -18.51 -5.03 7.62
C VAL A 121 -17.32 -4.15 7.99
N PHE A 122 -16.67 -3.49 7.02
CA PHE A 122 -15.54 -2.60 7.28
C PHE A 122 -15.93 -1.42 8.17
N LYS A 123 -17.08 -0.79 7.94
CA LYS A 123 -17.65 0.28 8.78
C LYS A 123 -17.93 -0.12 10.23
N LEU A 124 -18.12 -1.40 10.50
CA LEU A 124 -18.32 -1.92 11.84
C LEU A 124 -17.01 -2.40 12.48
N VAL A 125 -16.16 -3.08 11.71
CA VAL A 125 -14.98 -3.77 12.22
C VAL A 125 -13.82 -2.79 12.44
N VAL A 126 -13.52 -1.93 11.47
CA VAL A 126 -12.35 -1.04 11.55
C VAL A 126 -12.46 -0.02 12.68
N PRO A 127 -13.59 0.70 12.90
CA PRO A 127 -13.71 1.61 14.05
C PRO A 127 -13.54 0.91 15.40
N ARG A 128 -14.06 -0.33 15.52
CA ARG A 128 -13.86 -1.12 16.75
C ARG A 128 -12.40 -1.52 16.94
N ALA A 129 -11.72 -1.91 15.87
CA ALA A 129 -10.31 -2.31 15.91
C ALA A 129 -9.43 -1.14 16.37
N VAL A 130 -9.55 0.03 15.72
CA VAL A 130 -8.72 1.20 16.05
C VAL A 130 -9.00 1.77 17.45
N ARG A 131 -10.23 1.63 17.96
CA ARG A 131 -10.55 2.03 19.35
C ARG A 131 -9.94 1.07 20.36
N ARG A 132 -9.94 -0.24 20.09
CA ARG A 132 -9.41 -1.28 20.99
C ARG A 132 -7.90 -1.43 20.94
N ALA A 133 -7.26 -1.09 19.82
CA ALA A 133 -5.81 -1.17 19.66
C ALA A 133 -5.08 -0.29 20.68
N ALA A 134 -3.93 -0.72 21.16
CA ALA A 134 -3.04 0.08 22.01
C ALA A 134 -2.47 1.27 21.23
N ARG A 135 -2.09 1.05 19.98
CA ARG A 135 -1.66 2.09 19.03
C ARG A 135 -2.19 1.76 17.64
N VAL A 136 -2.32 2.79 16.82
CA VAL A 136 -2.73 2.71 15.41
C VAL A 136 -1.59 3.22 14.55
N LEU A 137 -1.23 2.47 13.51
CA LEU A 137 -0.31 2.90 12.47
C LEU A 137 -1.13 3.36 11.27
N ALA A 138 -0.79 4.50 10.72
CA ALA A 138 -1.35 5.03 9.48
C ALA A 138 -0.22 5.16 8.45
N ILE A 139 -0.46 4.69 7.23
CA ILE A 139 0.59 4.72 6.19
C ILE A 139 0.85 6.10 5.61
N SER A 140 0.02 7.10 5.95
CA SER A 140 0.17 8.49 5.50
C SER A 140 -0.49 9.46 6.48
N ALA A 141 -0.14 10.74 6.40
CA ALA A 141 -0.83 11.80 7.12
C ALA A 141 -2.29 11.93 6.65
N ARG A 142 -2.58 11.61 5.36
CA ARG A 142 -3.95 11.52 4.85
C ARG A 142 -4.76 10.48 5.61
N THR A 143 -4.27 9.24 5.73
CA THR A 143 -4.95 8.17 6.46
C THR A 143 -5.10 8.53 7.96
N LYS A 144 -4.09 9.16 8.56
CA LYS A 144 -4.19 9.68 9.94
C LYS A 144 -5.32 10.70 10.09
N ARG A 145 -5.43 11.66 9.17
CA ARG A 145 -6.53 12.65 9.18
C ARG A 145 -7.89 11.97 9.06
N ASP A 146 -8.05 11.04 8.13
CA ASP A 146 -9.30 10.31 7.94
C ASP A 146 -9.69 9.52 9.21
N LEU A 147 -8.74 8.88 9.90
CA LEU A 147 -8.98 8.19 11.18
C LEU A 147 -9.46 9.14 12.28
N VAL A 148 -8.87 10.33 12.37
CA VAL A 148 -9.28 11.35 13.33
C VAL A 148 -10.67 11.89 12.98
N GLU A 149 -10.89 12.27 11.74
CA GLU A 149 -12.13 12.91 11.28
C GLU A 149 -13.32 11.94 11.32
N LEU A 150 -13.15 10.74 10.75
CA LEU A 150 -14.27 9.81 10.52
C LEU A 150 -14.54 8.91 11.72
N TYR A 151 -13.49 8.48 12.41
CA TYR A 151 -13.60 7.52 13.52
C TYR A 151 -13.33 8.12 14.89
N ARG A 152 -12.97 9.41 14.96
CA ARG A 152 -12.68 10.12 16.22
C ARG A 152 -11.56 9.45 17.02
N VAL A 153 -10.59 8.84 16.35
CA VAL A 153 -9.41 8.26 17.01
C VAL A 153 -8.52 9.40 17.49
N PRO A 154 -8.10 9.43 18.77
CA PRO A 154 -7.19 10.44 19.28
C PRO A 154 -5.89 10.50 18.48
N ALA A 155 -5.47 11.69 18.08
CA ALA A 155 -4.33 11.89 17.18
C ALA A 155 -3.00 11.35 17.76
N GLU A 156 -2.85 11.39 19.08
CA GLU A 156 -1.71 10.86 19.84
C GLU A 156 -1.65 9.32 19.87
N LYS A 157 -2.77 8.65 19.59
CA LYS A 157 -2.84 7.20 19.43
C LYS A 157 -2.32 6.74 18.06
N ILE A 158 -2.27 7.65 17.08
CA ILE A 158 -1.95 7.35 15.69
C ILE A 158 -0.53 7.79 15.35
N VAL A 159 0.29 6.84 14.93
CA VAL A 159 1.66 7.09 14.43
C VAL A 159 1.68 6.89 12.91
N VAL A 160 2.23 7.86 12.19
CA VAL A 160 2.41 7.72 10.74
C VAL A 160 3.70 6.94 10.46
N THR A 161 3.54 5.81 9.78
CA THR A 161 4.62 4.94 9.30
C THR A 161 4.49 4.81 7.78
N PRO A 162 5.11 5.72 7.00
CA PRO A 162 4.98 5.73 5.55
C PRO A 162 5.42 4.40 4.95
N LEU A 163 4.79 4.03 3.84
CA LEU A 163 5.29 2.94 3.01
C LEU A 163 6.60 3.37 2.34
N ALA A 164 7.29 2.40 1.75
CA ALA A 164 8.54 2.64 1.05
C ALA A 164 8.56 1.90 -0.29
N VAL A 165 9.55 2.18 -1.10
CA VAL A 165 9.77 1.51 -2.37
C VAL A 165 10.66 0.29 -2.18
N ASP A 166 10.37 -0.78 -2.92
CA ASP A 166 11.25 -1.95 -2.99
C ASP A 166 12.52 -1.58 -3.78
N ALA A 167 13.67 -2.05 -3.31
CA ALA A 167 14.98 -1.76 -3.93
C ALA A 167 15.10 -2.22 -5.39
N ALA A 168 14.25 -3.11 -5.85
CA ALA A 168 14.17 -3.50 -7.26
C ALA A 168 13.78 -2.33 -8.18
N PHE A 169 12.98 -1.37 -7.66
CA PHE A 169 12.64 -0.15 -8.40
C PHE A 169 13.81 0.83 -8.32
N ALA A 170 14.60 0.84 -9.37
CA ALA A 170 15.78 1.68 -9.52
C ALA A 170 15.93 2.10 -10.98
N PRO A 171 16.65 3.19 -11.29
CA PRO A 171 16.93 3.57 -12.67
C PRO A 171 17.61 2.43 -13.43
N GLY A 172 17.36 2.35 -14.73
CA GLY A 172 17.97 1.37 -15.64
C GLY A 172 18.43 2.03 -16.93
N GLY A 173 19.19 1.29 -17.75
CA GLY A 173 19.61 1.73 -19.08
C GLY A 173 18.60 1.44 -20.19
N ASP A 174 17.35 1.16 -19.85
CA ASP A 174 16.31 0.85 -20.83
C ASP A 174 15.99 2.09 -21.69
N GLU A 175 15.85 1.91 -23.00
CA GLU A 175 15.38 2.98 -23.88
C GLU A 175 13.95 3.38 -23.48
N HIS A 176 13.69 4.68 -23.39
CA HIS A 176 12.36 5.19 -23.12
C HIS A 176 11.46 5.00 -24.34
N ASP A 177 10.36 4.29 -24.13
CA ASP A 177 9.29 4.15 -25.11
C ASP A 177 8.34 5.36 -25.02
N SER A 178 7.49 5.51 -26.01
CA SER A 178 6.53 6.61 -26.11
C SER A 178 5.21 6.39 -25.36
N PHE A 179 5.04 5.29 -24.60
CA PHE A 179 3.77 4.98 -23.95
C PHE A 179 3.59 5.68 -22.59
N LEU A 180 2.32 5.92 -22.25
CA LEU A 180 1.91 6.30 -20.91
C LEU A 180 1.63 5.04 -20.08
N LEU A 181 1.98 5.04 -18.80
CA LEU A 181 1.77 3.92 -17.91
C LEU A 181 0.71 4.27 -16.85
N PHE A 182 -0.25 3.38 -16.66
CA PHE A 182 -1.16 3.38 -15.50
C PHE A 182 -0.92 2.13 -14.69
N VAL A 183 -0.69 2.27 -13.37
CA VAL A 183 -0.50 1.14 -12.46
C VAL A 183 -1.50 1.21 -11.31
N GLY A 184 -2.29 0.16 -11.18
CA GLY A 184 -3.27 0.04 -10.10
C GLY A 184 -4.48 -0.79 -10.50
N ALA A 185 -5.32 -1.13 -9.52
CA ALA A 185 -6.57 -1.84 -9.81
C ALA A 185 -7.45 -1.02 -10.75
N ILE A 186 -8.04 -1.69 -11.74
CA ILE A 186 -9.01 -1.06 -12.65
C ILE A 186 -10.33 -0.96 -11.91
N GLU A 187 -10.60 0.22 -11.36
CA GLU A 187 -11.79 0.53 -10.56
C GLU A 187 -12.19 2.00 -10.72
N PRO A 188 -13.46 2.39 -10.51
CA PRO A 188 -13.94 3.75 -10.75
C PRO A 188 -13.18 4.84 -9.98
N ARG A 189 -12.77 4.57 -8.75
CA ARG A 189 -12.00 5.49 -7.90
C ARG A 189 -10.69 5.94 -8.54
N LYS A 190 -10.00 5.04 -9.25
CA LYS A 190 -8.71 5.31 -9.89
C LYS A 190 -8.83 6.02 -11.25
N ARG A 191 -10.04 6.16 -11.78
CA ARG A 191 -10.36 6.87 -13.02
C ARG A 191 -9.47 6.52 -14.23
N PRO A 192 -9.24 5.22 -14.53
CA PRO A 192 -8.31 4.85 -15.60
C PRO A 192 -8.73 5.33 -17.00
N LEU A 193 -10.02 5.60 -17.21
CA LEU A 193 -10.52 6.14 -18.48
C LEU A 193 -9.97 7.55 -18.76
N LEU A 194 -9.69 8.37 -17.74
CA LEU A 194 -9.06 9.67 -17.93
C LEU A 194 -7.62 9.53 -18.42
N ALA A 195 -6.90 8.48 -17.99
CA ALA A 195 -5.58 8.18 -18.53
C ALA A 195 -5.66 7.75 -20.01
N ALA A 196 -6.69 6.98 -20.39
CA ALA A 196 -6.93 6.59 -21.78
C ALA A 196 -7.30 7.81 -22.65
N ASP A 197 -8.13 8.72 -22.16
CA ASP A 197 -8.48 9.94 -22.88
C ASP A 197 -7.27 10.86 -23.09
N ALA A 198 -6.42 10.99 -22.06
CA ALA A 198 -5.17 11.73 -22.14
C ALA A 198 -4.19 11.09 -23.17
N ALA A 199 -4.06 9.77 -23.15
CA ALA A 199 -3.22 9.04 -24.08
C ALA A 199 -3.67 9.27 -25.54
N ARG A 200 -4.98 9.19 -25.80
CA ARG A 200 -5.56 9.47 -27.12
C ARG A 200 -5.33 10.92 -27.53
N ALA A 201 -5.55 11.89 -26.65
CA ALA A 201 -5.35 13.32 -26.93
C ALA A 201 -3.88 13.68 -27.23
N LEU A 202 -2.95 12.86 -26.77
CA LEU A 202 -1.51 13.03 -26.97
C LEU A 202 -0.92 12.07 -28.00
N GLU A 203 -1.79 11.31 -28.72
CA GLU A 203 -1.41 10.31 -29.72
C GLU A 203 -0.36 9.30 -29.21
N ARG A 204 -0.54 8.87 -27.92
CA ARG A 204 0.34 7.91 -27.26
C ARG A 204 -0.38 6.63 -26.90
N ARG A 205 0.35 5.52 -26.87
CA ARG A 205 -0.17 4.26 -26.33
C ARG A 205 -0.38 4.40 -24.81
N LEU A 206 -1.37 3.70 -24.26
CA LEU A 206 -1.53 3.52 -22.81
C LEU A 206 -1.32 2.05 -22.45
N VAL A 207 -0.41 1.78 -21.54
CA VAL A 207 -0.24 0.47 -20.89
C VAL A 207 -0.87 0.55 -19.51
N VAL A 208 -1.75 -0.41 -19.22
CA VAL A 208 -2.49 -0.50 -17.95
C VAL A 208 -2.10 -1.78 -17.23
N VAL A 209 -1.55 -1.65 -16.04
CA VAL A 209 -1.12 -2.78 -15.19
C VAL A 209 -1.91 -2.80 -13.90
N GLY A 210 -2.48 -3.96 -13.59
CA GLY A 210 -3.21 -4.21 -12.35
C GLY A 210 -4.49 -5.03 -12.55
N PRO A 211 -5.06 -5.58 -11.47
CA PRO A 211 -6.22 -6.44 -11.57
C PRO A 211 -7.47 -5.65 -11.97
N ALA A 212 -8.29 -6.25 -12.82
CA ALA A 212 -9.61 -5.73 -13.15
C ALA A 212 -10.57 -6.04 -11.99
N LYS A 213 -10.87 -5.04 -11.17
CA LYS A 213 -11.96 -5.12 -10.19
C LYS A 213 -13.32 -4.78 -10.81
N ASP A 214 -13.28 -4.08 -11.94
CA ASP A 214 -14.42 -3.74 -12.77
C ASP A 214 -14.10 -4.15 -14.21
N GLU A 215 -14.67 -5.27 -14.63
CA GLU A 215 -14.44 -5.81 -15.98
C GLU A 215 -15.03 -4.91 -17.07
N GLY A 216 -16.14 -4.23 -16.80
CA GLY A 216 -16.72 -3.27 -17.75
C GLY A 216 -15.77 -2.12 -18.03
N LEU A 217 -15.07 -1.60 -17.02
CA LEU A 217 -14.01 -0.60 -17.20
C LEU A 217 -12.79 -1.17 -17.96
N ALA A 218 -12.41 -2.42 -17.70
CA ALA A 218 -11.30 -3.05 -18.40
C ALA A 218 -11.61 -3.25 -19.88
N GLU A 219 -12.82 -3.67 -20.21
CA GLU A 219 -13.28 -3.78 -21.62
C GLU A 219 -13.34 -2.42 -22.32
N GLU A 220 -13.82 -1.38 -21.60
CA GLU A 220 -13.84 -0.02 -22.15
C GLU A 220 -12.43 0.50 -22.44
N LEU A 221 -11.46 0.23 -21.55
CA LEU A 221 -10.05 0.56 -21.80
C LEU A 221 -9.51 -0.12 -23.05
N ARG A 222 -9.78 -1.42 -23.23
CA ARG A 222 -9.37 -2.17 -24.45
C ARG A 222 -10.03 -1.58 -25.71
N ARG A 223 -11.33 -1.24 -25.66
CA ARG A 223 -12.03 -0.58 -26.78
C ARG A 223 -11.43 0.78 -27.15
N ARG A 224 -10.85 1.50 -26.16
CA ARG A 224 -10.12 2.76 -26.38
C ARG A 224 -8.67 2.56 -26.82
N GLY A 225 -8.24 1.31 -27.07
CA GLY A 225 -6.89 0.97 -27.56
C GLY A 225 -5.83 0.87 -26.47
N ALA A 226 -6.22 0.79 -25.18
CA ALA A 226 -5.26 0.57 -24.11
C ALA A 226 -4.78 -0.90 -24.07
N ASP A 227 -3.48 -1.11 -23.84
CA ASP A 227 -2.87 -2.41 -23.57
C ASP A 227 -3.09 -2.79 -22.08
N VAL A 228 -4.14 -3.57 -21.83
CA VAL A 228 -4.52 -3.98 -20.46
C VAL A 228 -3.88 -5.33 -20.14
N ARG A 229 -2.82 -5.32 -19.31
CA ARG A 229 -2.00 -6.51 -19.03
C ARG A 229 -2.40 -7.29 -17.78
N GLY A 230 -3.29 -6.74 -16.94
CA GLY A 230 -3.60 -7.37 -15.67
C GLY A 230 -2.42 -7.34 -14.68
N TYR A 231 -2.25 -8.41 -13.90
CA TYR A 231 -1.10 -8.54 -13.00
C TYR A 231 0.13 -8.98 -13.80
N VAL A 232 1.25 -8.29 -13.58
CA VAL A 232 2.55 -8.63 -14.17
C VAL A 232 3.57 -8.95 -13.07
N PRO A 233 4.60 -9.79 -13.34
CA PRO A 233 5.71 -10.00 -12.41
C PRO A 233 6.46 -8.71 -12.08
N LYS A 234 7.12 -8.68 -10.92
CA LYS A 234 7.82 -7.49 -10.41
C LYS A 234 8.89 -6.97 -11.38
N ASP A 235 9.66 -7.87 -11.98
CA ASP A 235 10.71 -7.53 -12.94
C ASP A 235 10.15 -6.91 -14.23
N GLU A 236 8.99 -7.37 -14.69
CA GLU A 236 8.28 -6.76 -15.82
C GLU A 236 7.73 -5.39 -15.42
N LEU A 237 7.16 -5.24 -14.22
CA LEU A 237 6.67 -3.96 -13.73
C LEU A 237 7.79 -2.91 -13.65
N VAL A 238 8.96 -3.30 -13.14
CA VAL A 238 10.15 -2.42 -13.09
C VAL A 238 10.55 -1.97 -14.49
N ARG A 239 10.59 -2.89 -15.47
CA ARG A 239 10.90 -2.53 -16.87
C ARG A 239 9.87 -1.56 -17.44
N LEU A 240 8.58 -1.81 -17.18
CA LEU A 240 7.51 -0.91 -17.65
C LEU A 240 7.64 0.51 -17.08
N TYR A 241 7.98 0.64 -15.80
CA TYR A 241 8.25 1.97 -15.22
C TYR A 241 9.43 2.63 -15.93
N ARG A 242 10.57 1.94 -16.08
CA ARG A 242 11.78 2.49 -16.73
C ARG A 242 11.53 2.94 -18.17
N GLN A 243 10.73 2.19 -18.93
CA GLN A 243 10.44 2.46 -20.33
C GLN A 243 9.33 3.51 -20.53
N ALA A 244 8.47 3.72 -19.55
CA ALA A 244 7.36 4.64 -19.68
C ALA A 244 7.81 6.09 -19.89
N ALA A 245 7.14 6.79 -20.78
CA ALA A 245 7.32 8.23 -20.96
C ALA A 245 6.83 9.00 -19.71
N CYS A 246 5.72 8.54 -19.10
CA CYS A 246 5.13 9.15 -17.91
C CYS A 246 4.19 8.14 -17.23
N LEU A 247 4.21 8.11 -15.88
CA LEU A 247 3.14 7.50 -15.10
C LEU A 247 1.96 8.46 -15.02
N VAL A 248 0.75 7.94 -15.26
CA VAL A 248 -0.51 8.72 -15.18
C VAL A 248 -1.39 8.12 -14.08
N LEU A 249 -1.62 8.87 -13.00
CA LEU A 249 -2.42 8.40 -11.86
C LEU A 249 -3.53 9.41 -11.49
N PRO A 250 -4.68 9.41 -12.21
CA PRO A 250 -5.75 10.38 -12.01
C PRO A 250 -6.73 10.02 -10.88
N SER A 251 -6.26 9.31 -9.85
CA SER A 251 -7.07 8.79 -8.75
C SER A 251 -7.77 9.88 -7.95
N ARG A 252 -9.05 9.68 -7.59
CA ARG A 252 -9.79 10.59 -6.70
C ARG A 252 -9.36 10.47 -5.24
N TYR A 253 -8.90 9.30 -4.86
CA TYR A 253 -8.50 9.00 -3.49
C TYR A 253 -7.39 7.95 -3.48
N GLU A 254 -6.34 8.21 -2.71
CA GLU A 254 -5.27 7.24 -2.43
C GLU A 254 -4.97 7.23 -0.93
N GLY A 255 -4.56 6.05 -0.43
CA GLY A 255 -4.04 5.91 0.93
C GLY A 255 -2.59 6.37 1.06
N PHE A 256 -1.80 6.17 -0.02
CA PHE A 256 -0.38 6.53 -0.06
C PHE A 256 0.07 6.92 -1.47
N GLY A 257 0.06 5.97 -2.42
CA GLY A 257 0.53 6.20 -3.78
C GLY A 257 1.83 5.47 -4.11
N LEU A 258 1.92 4.18 -3.76
CA LEU A 258 3.08 3.34 -4.12
C LEU A 258 3.47 3.47 -5.59
N PRO A 259 2.53 3.47 -6.58
CA PRO A 259 2.90 3.62 -7.98
C PRO A 259 3.65 4.92 -8.29
N VAL A 260 3.33 6.01 -7.59
CA VAL A 260 4.06 7.29 -7.73
C VAL A 260 5.49 7.14 -7.22
N LEU A 261 5.65 6.52 -6.06
CA LEU A 261 6.96 6.30 -5.46
C LEU A 261 7.83 5.35 -6.30
N GLU A 262 7.24 4.28 -6.85
CA GLU A 262 7.88 3.32 -7.74
C GLU A 262 8.35 3.99 -9.04
N ALA A 263 7.49 4.82 -9.65
CA ALA A 263 7.84 5.60 -10.85
C ALA A 263 9.01 6.55 -10.57
N MET A 264 8.95 7.32 -9.48
CA MET A 264 10.02 8.22 -9.07
C MET A 264 11.34 7.48 -8.84
N ALA A 265 11.30 6.30 -8.19
CA ALA A 265 12.47 5.48 -7.96
C ALA A 265 13.10 4.93 -9.25
N CYS A 266 12.30 4.75 -10.31
CA CYS A 266 12.76 4.37 -11.65
C CYS A 266 13.20 5.58 -12.50
N GLY A 267 13.05 6.82 -12.03
CA GLY A 267 13.32 8.04 -12.81
C GLY A 267 12.23 8.39 -13.82
N THR A 268 11.03 7.84 -13.66
CA THR A 268 9.89 8.06 -14.55
C THR A 268 9.10 9.28 -14.08
N PRO A 269 8.84 10.28 -14.95
CA PRO A 269 7.98 11.41 -14.63
C PRO A 269 6.57 10.99 -14.24
N VAL A 270 5.93 11.77 -13.38
CA VAL A 270 4.59 11.48 -12.86
C VAL A 270 3.63 12.63 -13.15
N ALA A 271 2.48 12.31 -13.73
CA ALA A 271 1.31 13.18 -13.80
C ALA A 271 0.17 12.55 -12.95
N ALA A 272 -0.31 13.26 -11.97
CA ALA A 272 -1.27 12.73 -11.01
C ALA A 272 -2.37 13.73 -10.66
N ALA A 273 -3.50 13.22 -10.15
CA ALA A 273 -4.51 14.06 -9.53
C ALA A 273 -4.01 14.67 -8.22
N ALA A 274 -4.56 15.81 -7.83
CA ALA A 274 -4.17 16.56 -6.63
C ALA A 274 -4.70 15.92 -5.32
N ASP A 275 -4.59 14.60 -5.17
CA ASP A 275 -4.93 13.89 -3.94
C ASP A 275 -3.91 14.19 -2.83
N PRO A 276 -4.33 14.43 -1.58
CA PRO A 276 -3.43 14.75 -0.48
C PRO A 276 -2.35 13.70 -0.18
N ALA A 277 -2.64 12.40 -0.36
CA ALA A 277 -1.64 11.35 -0.16
C ALA A 277 -0.59 11.37 -1.28
N LEU A 278 -1.02 11.59 -2.53
CA LEU A 278 -0.09 11.70 -3.66
C LEU A 278 0.81 12.93 -3.53
N ARG A 279 0.27 14.06 -3.05
CA ARG A 279 1.08 15.26 -2.75
C ARG A 279 2.06 15.03 -1.60
N GLU A 280 1.65 14.31 -0.56
CA GLU A 280 2.52 13.93 0.56
C GLU A 280 3.72 13.09 0.10
N VAL A 281 3.48 12.13 -0.80
CA VAL A 281 4.53 11.25 -1.32
C VAL A 281 5.42 11.96 -2.33
N ALA A 282 4.84 12.59 -3.33
CA ALA A 282 5.61 13.14 -4.44
C ALA A 282 6.22 14.52 -4.15
N GLY A 283 5.59 15.37 -3.33
CA GLY A 283 6.03 16.77 -3.19
C GLY A 283 6.09 17.45 -4.55
N ASP A 284 7.25 18.02 -4.88
CA ASP A 284 7.50 18.73 -6.14
C ASP A 284 7.99 17.81 -7.28
N ALA A 285 8.05 16.50 -7.03
CA ALA A 285 8.53 15.51 -7.99
C ALA A 285 7.44 14.99 -8.94
N ALA A 286 6.24 15.54 -8.89
CA ALA A 286 5.14 15.20 -9.80
C ALA A 286 4.39 16.43 -10.26
N VAL A 287 3.77 16.33 -11.42
CA VAL A 287 2.81 17.32 -11.90
C VAL A 287 1.42 16.94 -11.42
N PHE A 288 0.76 17.86 -10.74
CA PHE A 288 -0.62 17.73 -10.31
C PHE A 288 -1.52 18.63 -11.15
N ASP A 289 -2.47 18.05 -11.86
CA ASP A 289 -3.42 18.75 -12.71
C ASP A 289 -4.75 18.01 -12.78
N ASP A 290 -5.85 18.73 -12.78
CA ASP A 290 -7.19 18.18 -13.00
C ASP A 290 -7.43 17.86 -14.49
N ASP A 291 -6.81 18.61 -15.41
CA ASP A 291 -6.67 18.22 -16.82
C ASP A 291 -5.50 17.25 -16.97
N VAL A 292 -5.84 15.97 -17.06
CA VAL A 292 -4.83 14.88 -17.13
C VAL A 292 -3.93 15.03 -18.34
N ALA A 293 -4.44 15.44 -19.51
CA ALA A 293 -3.63 15.61 -20.71
C ALA A 293 -2.68 16.80 -20.59
N ALA A 294 -3.12 17.90 -20.01
CA ALA A 294 -2.26 19.05 -19.71
C ALA A 294 -1.18 18.68 -18.69
N GLY A 295 -1.55 17.93 -17.64
CA GLY A 295 -0.60 17.43 -16.64
C GLY A 295 0.48 16.54 -17.27
N VAL A 296 0.12 15.62 -18.14
CA VAL A 296 1.07 14.76 -18.86
C VAL A 296 1.98 15.59 -19.77
N ARG A 297 1.45 16.57 -20.56
CA ARG A 297 2.30 17.44 -21.38
C ARG A 297 3.36 18.16 -20.58
N ARG A 298 2.98 18.71 -19.40
CA ARG A 298 3.95 19.38 -18.51
C ARG A 298 4.95 18.39 -17.93
N ALA A 299 4.51 17.20 -17.50
CA ALA A 299 5.42 16.18 -16.99
C ALA A 299 6.45 15.74 -18.03
N LEU A 300 6.05 15.62 -19.30
CA LEU A 300 6.94 15.31 -20.40
C LEU A 300 7.92 16.47 -20.71
N ALA A 301 7.45 17.71 -20.66
CA ALA A 301 8.27 18.89 -20.89
C ALA A 301 9.33 19.10 -19.77
N GLU A 302 9.01 18.68 -18.53
CA GLU A 302 9.89 18.81 -17.37
C GLU A 302 10.57 17.49 -17.01
N ARG A 303 10.66 16.52 -17.93
CA ARG A 303 11.09 15.17 -17.68
C ARG A 303 12.39 15.05 -16.87
N GLU A 304 13.44 15.72 -17.31
CA GLU A 304 14.77 15.64 -16.66
C GLU A 304 14.72 16.16 -15.23
N ARG A 305 14.04 17.29 -15.00
CA ARG A 305 13.85 17.87 -13.67
C ARG A 305 13.08 16.91 -12.77
N LEU A 306 11.93 16.40 -13.25
CA LEU A 306 11.07 15.52 -12.48
C LEU A 306 11.75 14.18 -12.16
N ALA A 307 12.53 13.63 -13.09
CA ALA A 307 13.32 12.43 -12.86
C ALA A 307 14.36 12.65 -11.75
N ALA A 308 15.13 13.73 -11.82
CA ALA A 308 16.16 14.04 -10.81
C ALA A 308 15.55 14.27 -9.42
N VAL A 309 14.52 15.12 -9.30
CA VAL A 309 13.84 15.40 -8.03
C VAL A 309 13.11 14.16 -7.51
N GLY A 310 12.52 13.36 -8.40
CA GLY A 310 11.83 12.11 -8.06
C GLY A 310 12.77 11.07 -7.45
N LEU A 311 13.93 10.87 -8.04
CA LEU A 311 14.95 9.97 -7.53
C LEU A 311 15.43 10.37 -6.12
N GLU A 312 15.67 11.66 -5.90
CA GLU A 312 16.04 12.17 -4.57
C GLU A 312 14.90 11.96 -3.57
N ARG A 313 13.67 12.29 -3.97
CA ARG A 313 12.48 12.13 -3.14
C ARG A 313 12.23 10.66 -2.75
N ALA A 314 12.38 9.73 -3.68
CA ALA A 314 12.16 8.31 -3.45
C ALA A 314 13.11 7.73 -2.40
N ARG A 315 14.35 8.22 -2.32
CA ARG A 315 15.35 7.80 -1.31
C ARG A 315 14.94 8.08 0.13
N ALA A 316 14.04 9.06 0.34
CA ALA A 316 13.50 9.38 1.66
C ALA A 316 12.53 8.31 2.19
N PHE A 317 12.08 7.39 1.34
CA PHE A 317 11.14 6.33 1.67
C PHE A 317 11.85 4.97 1.58
N ASN A 318 12.27 4.44 2.71
CA ASN A 318 12.92 3.14 2.79
C ASN A 318 12.27 2.25 3.87
N TRP A 319 12.23 0.95 3.62
CA TRP A 319 11.57 -0.02 4.48
C TRP A 319 12.24 -0.16 5.85
N GLU A 320 13.54 0.09 5.95
CA GLU A 320 14.24 0.07 7.23
C GLU A 320 13.72 1.15 8.18
N GLU A 321 13.47 2.37 7.68
CA GLU A 321 12.89 3.46 8.47
C GLU A 321 11.42 3.16 8.84
N THR A 322 10.62 2.61 7.91
CA THR A 322 9.26 2.16 8.20
C THR A 322 9.23 1.10 9.29
N ALA A 323 10.12 0.11 9.20
CA ALA A 323 10.26 -0.95 10.20
C ALA A 323 10.77 -0.40 11.55
N ARG A 324 11.72 0.55 11.55
CA ARG A 324 12.24 1.19 12.76
C ARG A 324 11.13 1.93 13.50
N ARG A 325 10.36 2.77 12.81
CA ARG A 325 9.20 3.47 13.40
C ARG A 325 8.16 2.50 13.94
N THR A 326 7.91 1.42 13.21
CA THR A 326 6.99 0.36 13.66
C THR A 326 7.51 -0.33 14.93
N ALA A 327 8.81 -0.71 14.97
CA ALA A 327 9.45 -1.30 16.14
C ALA A 327 9.44 -0.36 17.36
N ASP A 328 9.61 0.94 17.15
CA ASP A 328 9.52 1.94 18.23
C ASP A 328 8.11 2.03 18.82
N VAL A 329 7.07 1.87 18.00
CA VAL A 329 5.69 1.74 18.49
C VAL A 329 5.52 0.46 19.31
N TYR A 330 6.08 -0.67 18.86
CA TYR A 330 6.04 -1.91 19.63
C TYR A 330 6.70 -1.73 21.01
N ARG A 331 7.92 -1.16 21.06
CA ARG A 331 8.65 -0.89 22.31
C ARG A 331 7.83 -0.01 23.27
N LYS A 332 7.21 1.06 22.75
CA LYS A 332 6.34 1.94 23.56
C LYS A 332 5.13 1.21 24.11
N VAL A 333 4.52 0.30 23.36
CA VAL A 333 3.38 -0.51 23.85
C VAL A 333 3.83 -1.56 24.87
N LEU A 334 5.02 -2.11 24.71
CA LEU A 334 5.57 -3.11 25.65
C LEU A 334 6.07 -2.51 26.96
N ALA A 335 6.34 -1.21 26.99
CA ALA A 335 6.79 -0.48 28.17
C ALA A 335 5.63 0.05 29.06
N THR A 336 4.38 -0.02 28.57
CA THR A 336 3.15 0.36 29.31
C THR A 336 2.48 -0.84 29.95
#